data_18f3f363b2e1e3b4368f2de63d13f49a
#
_entry.id   18f3f363b2e1e3b4368f2de63d13f49a
#
_cell.length_a   1.000
_cell.length_b   1.000
_cell.length_c   1.000
_cell.angle_alpha   90.00
_cell.angle_beta   90.00
_cell.angle_gamma   90.00
#
_symmetry.space_group_name_H-M   'P 1'
#
loop_
_entity.id
_entity.type
_entity.pdbx_description
1 polymer ?
#
loop_
_entity_poly.entity_id
_entity_poly.type
_entity_poly.pdbx_seq_one_letter_code
_entity_poly.pdbx_strand_id
1 'polypeptide(L)'
;EKRALELEKQGKLPEGMGKIYKRNARNIGELGIGLNPAARITGNMLEDEKAFTTCHFAIGENYDNDAPSLIHLDGVVRNPTIVLYYEDGSAKKIMEKGQLLV
;
A
#
# COMPACT_ATOMS: atom_id res chain seq x y z
N GLU A 1 -5.72 -4.23 -15.30
CA GLU A 1 -4.57 -4.60 -16.14
C GLU A 1 -4.86 -4.44 -17.63
N LYS A 2 -5.96 -5.01 -18.13
CA LYS A 2 -6.35 -4.90 -19.55
C LYS A 2 -6.60 -3.46 -19.98
N ARG A 3 -7.10 -2.62 -19.07
CA ARG A 3 -7.41 -1.22 -19.37
C ARG A 3 -6.16 -0.42 -19.75
N ALA A 4 -5.03 -0.69 -19.12
CA ALA A 4 -3.78 0.00 -19.44
C ALA A 4 -3.33 -0.25 -20.89
N LEU A 5 -3.45 -1.50 -21.35
CA LEU A 5 -3.11 -1.86 -22.73
C LEU A 5 -4.09 -1.22 -23.73
N GLU A 6 -5.38 -1.14 -23.39
CA GLU A 6 -6.37 -0.47 -24.24
C GLU A 6 -6.08 1.03 -24.35
N LEU A 7 -5.75 1.69 -23.24
CA LEU A 7 -5.42 3.12 -23.24
C LEU A 7 -4.19 3.41 -24.09
N GLU A 8 -3.18 2.54 -24.05
CA GLU A 8 -2.00 2.67 -24.92
C GLU A 8 -2.39 2.58 -26.39
N LYS A 9 -3.22 1.59 -26.77
CA LYS A 9 -3.72 1.44 -28.13
C LYS A 9 -4.52 2.65 -28.63
N GLN A 10 -5.24 3.31 -27.72
CA GLN A 10 -6.02 4.51 -28.01
C GLN A 10 -5.18 5.80 -28.01
N GLY A 11 -3.88 5.70 -27.78
CA GLY A 11 -2.98 6.86 -27.70
C GLY A 11 -3.10 7.69 -26.43
N LYS A 12 -3.80 7.17 -25.40
CA LYS A 12 -4.00 7.85 -24.11
C LYS A 12 -2.88 7.58 -23.11
N LEU A 13 -2.01 6.62 -23.38
CA LEU A 13 -0.77 6.36 -22.66
C LEU A 13 0.39 6.37 -23.64
N PRO A 14 1.59 6.81 -23.23
CA PRO A 14 2.78 6.72 -24.08
C PRO A 14 3.08 5.28 -24.49
N GLU A 15 3.67 5.11 -25.66
CA GLU A 15 4.06 3.79 -26.17
C GLU A 15 4.96 3.06 -25.19
N GLY A 16 4.67 1.78 -24.93
CA GLY A 16 5.40 0.94 -23.99
C GLY A 16 4.91 1.05 -22.54
N MET A 17 4.12 2.07 -22.21
CA MET A 17 3.66 2.29 -20.84
C MET A 17 2.51 1.35 -20.43
N GLY A 18 1.74 0.82 -21.37
CA GLY A 18 0.66 -0.12 -21.06
C GLY A 18 1.14 -1.35 -20.30
N LYS A 19 2.26 -1.94 -20.72
CA LYS A 19 2.90 -3.08 -20.07
C LYS A 19 3.37 -2.73 -18.64
N ILE A 20 3.97 -1.56 -18.47
CA ILE A 20 4.49 -1.09 -17.19
C ILE A 20 3.33 -0.88 -16.20
N TYR A 21 2.28 -0.22 -16.62
CA TYR A 21 1.09 0.01 -15.80
C TYR A 21 0.39 -1.30 -15.42
N LYS A 22 0.29 -2.24 -16.37
CA LYS A 22 -0.28 -3.56 -16.13
C LYS A 22 0.51 -4.32 -15.06
N ARG A 23 1.83 -4.35 -15.18
CA ARG A 23 2.73 -5.01 -14.22
C ARG A 23 2.59 -4.39 -12.82
N ASN A 24 2.61 -3.06 -12.75
CA ASN A 24 2.57 -2.34 -11.49
C ASN A 24 1.22 -2.40 -10.78
N ALA A 25 0.16 -2.80 -11.47
CA ALA A 25 -1.15 -2.98 -10.83
C ALA A 25 -1.13 -4.02 -9.69
N ARG A 26 -0.15 -4.93 -9.69
CA ARG A 26 0.03 -5.94 -8.64
C ARG A 26 1.18 -5.63 -7.69
N ASN A 27 1.79 -4.48 -7.84
CA ASN A 27 2.91 -4.07 -7.01
C ASN A 27 2.41 -3.64 -5.63
N ILE A 28 3.20 -3.90 -4.59
CA ILE A 28 2.95 -3.30 -3.28
C ILE A 28 3.45 -1.86 -3.36
N GLY A 29 2.52 -0.92 -3.42
CA GLY A 29 2.81 0.50 -3.61
C GLY A 29 2.97 1.28 -2.31
N GLU A 30 2.43 0.76 -1.20
CA GLU A 30 2.44 1.47 0.07
C GLU A 30 2.33 0.49 1.23
N LEU A 31 3.02 0.81 2.32
CA LEU A 31 2.81 0.21 3.63
C LEU A 31 2.81 1.34 4.66
N GLY A 32 1.75 1.44 5.42
CA GLY A 32 1.62 2.45 6.47
C GLY A 32 1.23 1.84 7.81
N ILE A 33 1.68 2.47 8.88
CA ILE A 33 1.34 2.07 10.24
C ILE A 33 0.54 3.20 10.87
N GLY A 34 -0.68 2.89 11.35
CA GLY A 34 -1.54 3.87 11.98
C GLY A 34 -1.05 4.24 13.37
N LEU A 35 -0.83 5.52 13.62
CA LEU A 35 -0.28 6.03 14.88
C LEU A 35 -1.19 7.06 15.56
N ASN A 36 -2.39 7.28 15.05
CA ASN A 36 -3.31 8.27 15.61
C ASN A 36 -4.27 7.64 16.63
N PRO A 37 -4.08 7.87 17.93
CA PRO A 37 -4.96 7.28 18.95
C PRO A 37 -6.37 7.89 18.96
N ALA A 38 -6.57 9.04 18.31
CA ALA A 38 -7.87 9.68 18.19
C ALA A 38 -8.68 9.20 17.00
N ALA A 39 -8.06 8.52 16.04
CA ALA A 39 -8.77 7.98 14.88
C ALA A 39 -9.63 6.77 15.27
N ARG A 40 -10.75 6.61 14.58
CA ARG A 40 -11.70 5.51 14.80
C ARG A 40 -11.89 4.72 13.51
N ILE A 41 -12.16 3.42 13.66
CA ILE A 41 -12.54 2.58 12.54
C ILE A 41 -14.02 2.83 12.25
N THR A 42 -14.32 3.60 11.20
CA THR A 42 -15.67 4.08 10.89
C THR A 42 -16.19 3.66 9.51
N GLY A 43 -15.34 2.97 8.72
CA GLY A 43 -15.64 2.70 7.32
C GLY A 43 -15.11 3.79 6.39
N ASN A 44 -14.54 4.87 6.92
CA ASN A 44 -13.86 5.89 6.13
C ASN A 44 -12.37 5.53 6.03
N MET A 45 -11.90 5.20 4.84
CA MET A 45 -10.52 4.73 4.63
C MET A 45 -9.48 5.75 5.08
N LEU A 46 -9.72 7.05 4.86
CA LEU A 46 -8.77 8.11 5.24
C LEU A 46 -8.54 8.17 6.76
N GLU A 47 -9.54 7.84 7.56
CA GLU A 47 -9.43 7.78 9.01
C GLU A 47 -8.95 6.40 9.47
N ASP A 48 -9.50 5.34 8.91
CA ASP A 48 -9.23 3.96 9.32
C ASP A 48 -7.75 3.60 9.16
N GLU A 49 -7.11 4.05 8.08
CA GLU A 49 -5.69 3.79 7.82
C GLU A 49 -4.74 4.49 8.80
N LYS A 50 -5.23 5.49 9.54
CA LYS A 50 -4.44 6.24 10.52
C LYS A 50 -4.66 5.75 11.96
N ALA A 51 -5.62 4.86 12.19
CA ALA A 51 -5.94 4.38 13.53
C ALA A 51 -4.74 3.68 14.20
N PHE A 52 -4.53 3.98 15.47
CA PHE A 52 -3.33 3.59 16.24
C PHE A 52 -3.04 2.08 16.24
N THR A 53 -4.07 1.25 16.19
CA THR A 53 -3.93 -0.22 16.25
C THR A 53 -4.00 -0.89 14.89
N THR A 54 -3.73 -0.16 13.81
CA THR A 54 -3.85 -0.67 12.45
C THR A 54 -2.56 -0.53 11.66
N CYS A 55 -2.44 -1.31 10.61
CA CYS A 55 -1.58 -0.99 9.49
C CYS A 55 -2.41 -1.03 8.22
N HIS A 56 -1.91 -0.41 7.16
CA HIS A 56 -2.53 -0.51 5.86
C HIS A 56 -1.47 -0.80 4.80
N PHE A 57 -1.89 -1.36 3.72
CA PHE A 57 -1.06 -1.55 2.54
C PHE A 57 -1.88 -1.19 1.30
N ALA A 58 -1.19 -0.83 0.23
CA ALA A 58 -1.83 -0.57 -1.04
C ALA A 58 -1.17 -1.38 -2.14
N ILE A 59 -1.97 -1.81 -3.09
CA ILE A 59 -1.46 -2.39 -4.33
C ILE A 59 -1.66 -1.41 -5.47
N GLY A 60 -0.70 -1.38 -6.40
CA GLY A 60 -0.73 -0.49 -7.55
C GLY A 60 0.28 0.62 -7.46
N GLU A 61 -0.17 1.84 -7.77
CA GLU A 61 0.68 3.03 -7.79
C GLU A 61 1.16 3.41 -6.39
N ASN A 62 2.44 3.83 -6.30
CA ASN A 62 3.05 4.24 -5.03
C ASN A 62 3.13 5.76 -4.82
N TYR A 63 2.59 6.56 -5.75
CA TYR A 63 2.59 8.03 -5.74
C TYR A 63 3.98 8.71 -5.80
N ASP A 64 5.06 7.96 -5.73
CA ASP A 64 6.43 8.49 -5.87
C ASP A 64 6.94 8.42 -7.30
N ASN A 65 6.07 8.03 -8.23
CA ASN A 65 6.35 7.85 -9.67
C ASN A 65 7.34 6.73 -9.99
N ASP A 66 7.69 5.89 -9.04
CA ASP A 66 8.57 4.73 -9.25
C ASP A 66 7.81 3.53 -9.81
N ALA A 67 6.52 3.43 -9.50
CA ALA A 67 5.67 2.32 -9.92
C ALA A 67 4.32 2.84 -10.43
N PRO A 68 4.30 3.52 -11.60
CA PRO A 68 3.03 4.05 -12.14
C PRO A 68 2.04 2.94 -12.47
N SER A 69 0.77 3.16 -12.13
CA SER A 69 -0.33 2.25 -12.40
C SER A 69 -1.64 3.03 -12.51
N LEU A 70 -2.69 2.36 -13.00
CA LEU A 70 -4.03 2.95 -13.06
C LEU A 70 -4.79 2.78 -11.74
N ILE A 71 -4.28 2.00 -10.81
CA ILE A 71 -4.98 1.71 -9.56
C ILE A 71 -4.09 2.01 -8.35
N HIS A 72 -4.75 2.30 -7.25
CA HIS A 72 -4.17 2.36 -5.90
C HIS A 72 -5.26 1.86 -4.95
N LEU A 73 -5.16 0.61 -4.50
CA LEU A 73 -6.16 -0.03 -3.66
C LEU A 73 -5.60 -0.22 -2.25
N ASP A 74 -6.23 0.43 -1.28
CA ASP A 74 -5.86 0.35 0.12
C ASP A 74 -6.58 -0.78 0.84
N GLY A 75 -5.86 -1.45 1.73
CA GLY A 75 -6.43 -2.43 2.64
C GLY A 75 -5.95 -2.17 4.06
N VAL A 76 -6.89 -2.13 5.02
CA VAL A 76 -6.58 -1.90 6.43
C VAL A 76 -6.58 -3.22 7.18
N VAL A 77 -5.57 -3.46 8.00
CA VAL A 77 -5.46 -4.63 8.87
C VAL A 77 -5.58 -4.16 10.31
N ARG A 78 -6.50 -4.75 11.06
CA ARG A 78 -6.68 -4.47 12.49
C ARG A 78 -5.80 -5.35 13.34
N ASN A 79 -5.23 -4.77 14.38
CA ASN A 79 -4.43 -5.48 15.38
C ASN A 79 -3.33 -6.35 14.77
N PRO A 80 -2.52 -5.79 13.85
CA PRO A 80 -1.48 -6.58 13.20
C PRO A 80 -0.32 -6.87 14.14
N THR A 81 0.44 -7.91 13.81
CA THR A 81 1.78 -8.13 14.36
C THR A 81 2.77 -7.81 13.26
N ILE A 82 3.69 -6.88 13.52
CA ILE A 82 4.64 -6.39 12.52
C ILE A 82 6.05 -6.68 13.00
N VAL A 83 6.81 -7.38 12.17
CA VAL A 83 8.22 -7.73 12.44
C VAL A 83 9.08 -7.18 11.32
N LEU A 84 10.13 -6.45 11.70
CA LEU A 84 11.16 -6.00 10.76
C LEU A 84 12.27 -7.05 10.70
N TYR A 85 12.62 -7.47 9.49
CA TYR A 85 13.76 -8.33 9.23
C TYR A 85 14.87 -7.50 8.61
N TYR A 86 16.00 -7.44 9.27
CA TYR A 86 17.16 -6.70 8.79
C TYR A 86 18.00 -7.54 7.83
N GLU A 87 18.80 -6.88 7.00
CA GLU A 87 19.67 -7.57 6.03
C GLU A 87 20.71 -8.46 6.68
N ASP A 88 21.12 -8.16 7.92
CA ASP A 88 22.07 -8.95 8.68
C ASP A 88 21.50 -10.26 9.27
N GLY A 89 20.21 -10.52 9.03
CA GLY A 89 19.51 -11.70 9.53
C GLY A 89 18.81 -11.51 10.87
N SER A 90 18.99 -10.36 11.54
CA SER A 90 18.28 -10.06 12.78
C SER A 90 16.84 -9.65 12.51
N ALA A 91 16.00 -9.70 13.55
CA ALA A 91 14.59 -9.32 13.46
C ALA A 91 14.20 -8.50 14.70
N LYS A 92 13.28 -7.55 14.50
CA LYS A 92 12.70 -6.74 15.58
C LYS A 92 11.20 -6.65 15.41
N LYS A 93 10.46 -7.08 16.42
CA LYS A 93 9.01 -6.90 16.47
C LYS A 93 8.71 -5.46 16.88
N ILE A 94 8.00 -4.72 16.04
CA ILE A 94 7.66 -3.31 16.29
C ILE A 94 6.20 -3.14 16.72
N MET A 95 5.35 -4.11 16.42
CA MET A 95 3.95 -4.11 16.84
C MET A 95 3.51 -5.56 17.08
N GLU A 96 2.76 -5.80 18.14
CA GLU A 96 2.19 -7.11 18.44
C GLU A 96 0.70 -6.96 18.76
N LYS A 97 -0.15 -7.64 17.98
CA LYS A 97 -1.62 -7.62 18.14
C LYS A 97 -2.17 -6.19 18.28
N GLY A 98 -1.63 -5.27 17.49
CA GLY A 98 -2.03 -3.87 17.49
C GLY A 98 -1.34 -2.99 18.52
N GLN A 99 -0.51 -3.54 19.38
CA GLN A 99 0.23 -2.76 20.40
C GLN A 99 1.64 -2.40 19.90
N LEU A 100 1.93 -1.12 19.87
CA LEU A 100 3.23 -0.60 19.47
C LEU A 100 4.27 -0.91 20.53
N LEU A 101 5.42 -1.44 20.12
CA LEU A 101 6.51 -1.87 21.01
C LEU A 101 7.73 -0.93 20.99
N VAL A 102 7.63 0.19 20.29
CA VAL A 102 8.71 1.19 20.20
C VAL A 102 8.32 2.51 20.81
#